data_865f1c010390b5ef8313b44a396bc25d
#
_entry.id   865f1c010390b5ef8313b44a396bc25d
#
_cell.length_a   1.000
_cell.length_b   1.000
_cell.length_c   1.000
_cell.angle_alpha   90.00
_cell.angle_beta   90.00
_cell.angle_gamma   90.00
#
_symmetry.space_group_name_H-M   'P 1'
#
loop_
_entity.id
_entity.type
_entity.pdbx_description
1 polymer ?
#
loop_
_entity_poly.entity_id
_entity_poly.type
_entity_poly.pdbx_seq_one_letter_code
_entity_poly.pdbx_strand_id
1 'polypeptide(L)' 'MIRIILTSKITHKPLCYHTVTDMREADRLAANYSRMEGIKTEIEVT' A
#
# COMPACT_ATOMS: atom_id res chain seq x y z
N MET A 1 14.21 -0.62 3.87
CA MET A 1 13.15 0.19 3.27
C MET A 1 11.84 -0.56 3.21
N ILE A 2 10.76 0.15 3.38
CA ILE A 2 9.42 -0.44 3.36
C ILE A 2 8.67 0.15 2.17
N ARG A 3 8.09 -0.70 1.36
CA ARG A 3 7.32 -0.28 0.18
C ARG A 3 5.86 -0.65 0.38
N ILE A 4 4.98 0.31 0.12
CA ILE A 4 3.54 0.08 0.16
C ILE A 4 3.04 0.10 -1.27
N ILE A 5 2.45 -1.01 -1.71
CA ILE A 5 1.99 -1.17 -3.09
C ILE A 5 0.47 -1.15 -3.10
N LEU A 6 -0.08 -0.26 -3.92
CA LEU A 6 -1.52 -0.13 -4.07
C LEU A 6 -1.92 -0.76 -5.40
N THR A 7 -2.78 -1.77 -5.33
CA THR A 7 -3.22 -2.53 -6.49
C THR A 7 -4.73 -2.42 -6.65
N SER A 8 -5.18 -2.25 -7.89
CA SER A 8 -6.61 -2.24 -8.19
C SER A 8 -7.17 -3.66 -8.07
N LYS A 9 -8.27 -3.83 -7.34
CA LYS A 9 -8.96 -5.12 -7.25
C LYS A 9 -9.72 -5.45 -8.52
N ILE A 10 -9.98 -4.46 -9.34
CA ILE A 10 -10.75 -4.62 -10.57
C ILE A 10 -9.85 -5.05 -11.73
N THR A 11 -8.76 -4.34 -11.93
CA THR A 11 -7.84 -4.60 -13.04
C THR A 11 -6.68 -5.50 -12.65
N HIS A 12 -6.45 -5.69 -11.35
CA HIS A 12 -5.32 -6.44 -10.79
C HIS A 12 -3.96 -5.85 -11.17
N LYS A 13 -3.93 -4.56 -11.49
CA LYS A 13 -2.69 -3.86 -11.84
C LYS A 13 -2.30 -2.89 -10.72
N PRO A 14 -0.98 -2.73 -10.48
CA PRO A 14 -0.53 -1.78 -9.49
C PRO A 14 -0.86 -0.35 -9.94
N LEU A 15 -1.40 0.44 -9.01
CA LEU A 15 -1.75 1.84 -9.27
C LEU A 15 -0.60 2.77 -8.93
N CYS A 16 -0.02 2.59 -7.77
CA CYS A 16 1.13 3.38 -7.32
C CYS A 16 1.79 2.70 -6.12
N TYR A 17 2.93 3.22 -5.72
CA TYR A 17 3.57 2.77 -4.49
C TYR A 17 4.23 3.92 -3.77
N HIS A 18 4.35 3.73 -2.46
CA HIS A 18 5.01 4.68 -1.58
C HIS A 18 6.15 3.96 -0.88
N THR A 19 7.25 4.68 -0.67
CA THR A 19 8.39 4.15 0.06
C THR A 19 8.51 4.90 1.37
N VAL A 20 8.59 4.16 2.47
CA VAL A 20 8.75 4.74 3.80
C VAL A 20 9.88 4.05 4.52
N THR A 21 10.41 4.70 5.56
CA THR A 21 11.52 4.15 6.34
C THR A 21 11.07 3.63 7.70
N ASP A 22 9.85 3.98 8.13
CA ASP A 22 9.31 3.64 9.44
C ASP A 22 8.09 2.74 9.28
N MET A 23 8.08 1.61 10.02
CA MET A 23 6.97 0.67 9.98
C MET A 23 5.67 1.28 10.48
N ARG A 24 5.73 2.20 11.45
CA ARG A 24 4.54 2.89 11.94
C ARG A 24 3.88 3.71 10.85
N GLU A 25 4.69 4.38 10.05
CA GLU A 25 4.21 5.18 8.93
C GLU A 25 3.61 4.27 7.86
N ALA A 26 4.25 3.13 7.60
CA ALA A 26 3.74 2.14 6.67
C ALA A 26 2.38 1.63 7.10
N ASP A 27 2.23 1.27 8.37
CA ASP A 27 0.95 0.80 8.91
C ASP A 27 -0.14 1.84 8.80
N ARG A 28 0.20 3.10 9.08
CA ARG A 28 -0.76 4.21 8.98
C ARG A 28 -1.23 4.42 7.56
N LEU A 29 -0.30 4.43 6.62
CA LEU A 29 -0.65 4.60 5.21
C LEU A 29 -1.45 3.41 4.69
N ALA A 30 -1.06 2.21 5.04
CA ALA A 30 -1.79 1.01 4.64
C ALA A 30 -3.22 1.02 5.17
N ALA A 31 -3.40 1.43 6.42
CA ALA A 31 -4.73 1.54 7.03
C ALA A 31 -5.59 2.58 6.29
N ASN A 32 -5.01 3.70 5.92
CA ASN A 32 -5.73 4.74 5.19
C ASN A 32 -6.15 4.26 3.80
N TYR A 33 -5.26 3.62 3.08
CA TYR A 33 -5.56 3.14 1.73
C TYR A 33 -6.51 1.95 1.74
N SER A 34 -6.47 1.10 2.75
CA SER A 34 -7.35 -0.06 2.83
C SER A 34 -8.81 0.33 3.03
N ARG A 35 -9.09 1.59 3.40
CA ARG A 35 -10.47 2.10 3.49
C ARG A 35 -11.06 2.40 2.12
N MET A 36 -10.23 2.52 1.11
CA MET A 36 -10.70 2.79 -0.25
C MET A 36 -11.24 1.53 -0.90
N GLU A 37 -12.45 1.60 -1.44
CA GLU A 37 -13.03 0.47 -2.15
C GLU A 37 -12.29 0.22 -3.45
N GLY A 38 -12.09 -1.04 -3.78
CA GLY A 38 -11.44 -1.44 -5.01
C GLY A 38 -9.92 -1.35 -4.99
N ILE A 39 -9.33 -1.10 -3.82
CA ILE A 39 -7.87 -1.00 -3.68
C ILE A 39 -7.36 -2.06 -2.70
N LYS A 40 -6.39 -2.82 -3.15
CA LYS A 40 -5.67 -3.78 -2.32
C LYS A 40 -4.33 -3.17 -1.93
N THR A 41 -4.01 -3.22 -0.65
CA THR A 41 -2.77 -2.66 -0.12
C THR A 41 -1.83 -3.78 0.30
N GLU A 42 -0.59 -3.72 -0.16
CA GLU A 42 0.45 -4.69 0.21
C GLU A 42 1.64 -3.95 0.80
N ILE A 43 2.28 -4.56 1.78
CA ILE A 43 3.48 -4.02 2.41
C ILE A 43 4.63 -4.97 2.11
N GLU A 44 5.69 -4.42 1.53
CA GLU A 44 6.90 -5.18 1.20
C GLU A 44 8.07 -4.59 1.96
N VAL A 45 8.80 -5.42 2.66
CA VAL A 45 9.98 -5.01 3.42
C VAL A 45 11.23 -5.49 2.69
N THR A 46 12.10 -4.55 2.36
CA THR A 46 13.36 -4.87 1.65
C THR A 46 14.58 -4.39 2.41
#